data_b4113d6cfd3fca35991c2fb85cd9f762
#
_entry.id   b4113d6cfd3fca35991c2fb85cd9f762
#
_cell.length_a   1.000
_cell.length_b   1.000
_cell.length_c   1.000
_cell.angle_alpha   90.00
_cell.angle_beta   90.00
_cell.angle_gamma   90.00
#
_symmetry.space_group_name_H-M   'P 1'
#
loop_
_entity.id
_entity.type
_entity.pdbx_description
1 polymer ?
#
loop_
_entity_poly.entity_id
_entity_poly.type
_entity_poly.pdbx_seq_one_letter_code
_entity_poly.pdbx_strand_id
1 'polypeptide(L)'
;TAINIASVKPDPLRRLAAVLGSPKDNPEHDTAGRLRLSNHDTNRLAMMTEPRDTPSWDMDQGSIRRALNSLGSDSLRDLTLLAWTAEMAAEPRHPPERTDAWLALIEAADTWTPLHFPLAGQDALDLGMVPGPAVGENLKLVEAWWQAGDFEAGREGCLSRLNDIIKF
;
A
#
# COMPACT_ATOMS: atom_id res chain seq x y z
N THR A 1 -11.32 -6.94 -21.97
CA THR A 1 -11.68 -8.35 -22.28
C THR A 1 -10.82 -9.37 -21.53
N ALA A 2 -9.68 -9.01 -20.96
CA ALA A 2 -8.69 -9.97 -20.48
C ALA A 2 -8.78 -10.33 -19.00
N ILE A 3 -9.44 -9.55 -18.16
CA ILE A 3 -9.52 -9.85 -16.73
C ILE A 3 -10.86 -10.53 -16.42
N ASN A 4 -11.12 -11.66 -17.07
CA ASN A 4 -12.09 -12.63 -16.57
C ASN A 4 -11.36 -13.67 -15.69
N ILE A 5 -10.57 -13.15 -14.74
CA ILE A 5 -10.01 -13.98 -13.68
C ILE A 5 -11.20 -14.27 -12.77
N ALA A 6 -11.54 -15.52 -12.61
CA ALA A 6 -12.74 -16.01 -11.89
C ALA A 6 -12.87 -15.45 -10.45
N SER A 7 -11.83 -14.85 -9.90
CA SER A 7 -11.80 -14.24 -8.57
C SER A 7 -12.00 -12.72 -8.51
N VAL A 8 -11.93 -12.01 -9.66
CA VAL A 8 -12.04 -10.54 -9.66
C VAL A 8 -13.49 -10.13 -9.94
N LYS A 9 -14.19 -9.72 -8.89
CA LYS A 9 -15.55 -9.17 -9.03
C LYS A 9 -15.49 -7.81 -9.74
N PRO A 10 -16.45 -7.54 -10.66
CA PRO A 10 -16.61 -6.21 -11.23
C PRO A 10 -16.84 -5.16 -10.15
N ASP A 11 -16.09 -4.08 -10.20
CA ASP A 11 -16.18 -2.97 -9.24
C ASP A 11 -16.49 -1.66 -9.98
N PRO A 12 -17.61 -0.97 -9.66
CA PRO A 12 -18.00 0.26 -10.33
C PRO A 12 -17.01 1.40 -10.17
N LEU A 13 -16.41 1.56 -8.97
CA LEU A 13 -15.44 2.63 -8.70
C LEU A 13 -14.13 2.41 -9.47
N ARG A 14 -13.66 1.16 -9.55
CA ARG A 14 -12.48 0.82 -10.34
C ARG A 14 -12.70 1.08 -11.82
N ARG A 15 -13.91 0.75 -12.34
CA ARG A 15 -14.27 1.08 -13.72
C ARG A 15 -14.32 2.58 -13.96
N LEU A 16 -14.88 3.33 -13.01
CA LEU A 16 -14.92 4.78 -13.06
C LEU A 16 -13.50 5.37 -13.07
N ALA A 17 -12.63 4.92 -12.17
CA ALA A 17 -11.23 5.34 -12.12
C ALA A 17 -10.50 5.08 -13.46
N ALA A 18 -10.70 3.90 -14.06
CA ALA A 18 -10.11 3.55 -15.35
C ALA A 18 -10.57 4.48 -16.50
N VAL A 19 -11.78 5.01 -16.43
CA VAL A 19 -12.32 5.94 -17.45
C VAL A 19 -11.87 7.37 -17.20
N LEU A 20 -11.79 7.79 -15.94
CA LEU A 20 -11.41 9.16 -15.57
C LEU A 20 -9.93 9.43 -15.87
N GLY A 21 -9.07 8.42 -15.71
CA GLY A 21 -7.62 8.62 -15.77
C GLY A 21 -7.11 9.50 -14.62
N SER A 22 -6.01 10.23 -14.85
CA SER A 22 -5.48 11.16 -13.87
C SER A 22 -6.28 12.49 -13.89
N PRO A 23 -6.65 13.03 -12.71
CA PRO A 23 -7.26 14.36 -12.61
C PRO A 23 -6.40 15.50 -13.18
N LYS A 24 -5.09 15.27 -13.30
CA LYS A 24 -4.18 16.21 -13.99
C LYS A 24 -4.58 16.45 -15.44
N ASP A 25 -5.24 15.46 -16.05
CA ASP A 25 -5.72 15.55 -17.43
C ASP A 25 -7.09 16.25 -17.52
N ASN A 26 -7.79 16.40 -16.38
CA ASN A 26 -9.13 17.01 -16.34
C ASN A 26 -9.43 17.68 -14.97
N PRO A 27 -8.70 18.75 -14.60
CA PRO A 27 -8.74 19.37 -13.27
C PRO A 27 -10.08 20.00 -12.88
N GLU A 28 -11.01 20.19 -13.84
CA GLU A 28 -12.29 20.86 -13.58
C GLU A 28 -13.42 19.91 -13.18
N HIS A 29 -13.17 18.58 -13.11
CA HIS A 29 -14.21 17.59 -12.84
C HIS A 29 -14.18 17.11 -11.38
N ASP A 30 -14.97 17.76 -10.51
CA ASP A 30 -15.39 17.17 -9.23
C ASP A 30 -16.40 16.04 -9.48
N THR A 31 -15.89 14.91 -9.97
CA THR A 31 -16.70 13.72 -10.25
C THR A 31 -17.30 13.13 -8.99
N ALA A 32 -16.54 13.13 -7.90
CA ALA A 32 -16.98 12.56 -6.62
C ALA A 32 -18.17 13.35 -6.03
N GLY A 33 -18.08 14.68 -6.03
CA GLY A 33 -19.18 15.54 -5.57
C GLY A 33 -20.42 15.45 -6.46
N ARG A 34 -20.25 15.43 -7.78
CA ARG A 34 -21.38 15.29 -8.73
C ARG A 34 -22.09 13.95 -8.60
N LEU A 35 -21.37 12.86 -8.34
CA LEU A 35 -21.94 11.53 -8.12
C LEU A 35 -22.41 11.32 -6.68
N ARG A 36 -22.19 12.30 -5.78
CA ARG A 36 -22.53 12.23 -4.35
C ARG A 36 -21.97 10.96 -3.69
N LEU A 37 -20.70 10.68 -3.98
CA LEU A 37 -20.02 9.52 -3.39
C LEU A 37 -19.89 9.69 -1.88
N SER A 38 -19.84 8.58 -1.15
CA SER A 38 -19.49 8.59 0.26
C SER A 38 -18.03 9.08 0.44
N ASN A 39 -17.67 9.54 1.65
CA ASN A 39 -16.29 9.92 1.95
C ASN A 39 -15.31 8.76 1.70
N HIS A 40 -15.72 7.54 2.04
CA HIS A 40 -14.95 6.34 1.78
C HIS A 40 -14.69 6.14 0.27
N ASP A 41 -15.75 6.21 -0.54
CA ASP A 41 -15.65 6.01 -1.99
C ASP A 41 -14.90 7.15 -2.68
N THR A 42 -15.06 8.39 -2.18
CA THR A 42 -14.28 9.55 -2.64
C THR A 42 -12.78 9.35 -2.42
N ASN A 43 -12.39 8.94 -1.21
CA ASN A 43 -10.99 8.68 -0.88
C ASN A 43 -10.43 7.50 -1.70
N ARG A 44 -11.21 6.44 -1.87
CA ARG A 44 -10.82 5.27 -2.68
C ARG A 44 -10.67 5.66 -4.15
N LEU A 45 -11.58 6.47 -4.70
CA LEU A 45 -11.48 6.96 -6.07
C LEU A 45 -10.25 7.85 -6.26
N ALA A 46 -10.00 8.79 -5.34
CA ALA A 46 -8.84 9.65 -5.37
C ALA A 46 -7.53 8.85 -5.36
N MET A 47 -7.44 7.81 -4.53
CA MET A 47 -6.26 6.93 -4.48
C MET A 47 -6.05 6.20 -5.81
N MET A 48 -7.11 5.78 -6.49
CA MET A 48 -7.02 5.08 -7.78
C MET A 48 -6.66 6.02 -8.94
N THR A 49 -7.08 7.29 -8.89
CA THR A 49 -6.84 8.27 -9.96
C THR A 49 -5.57 9.10 -9.76
N GLU A 50 -5.12 9.25 -8.49
CA GLU A 50 -3.89 9.96 -8.12
C GLU A 50 -3.01 9.09 -7.19
N PRO A 51 -2.57 7.90 -7.63
CA PRO A 51 -1.74 7.07 -6.80
C PRO A 51 -0.38 7.74 -6.53
N ARG A 52 0.11 7.63 -5.30
CA ARG A 52 1.48 8.05 -4.95
C ARG A 52 2.51 7.16 -5.63
N ASP A 53 2.23 5.86 -5.61
CA ASP A 53 3.05 4.82 -6.21
C ASP A 53 2.15 3.90 -7.03
N THR A 54 2.60 3.54 -8.24
CA THR A 54 1.88 2.62 -9.11
C THR A 54 2.57 1.26 -9.07
N PRO A 55 1.83 0.18 -8.76
CA PRO A 55 2.39 -1.16 -8.82
C PRO A 55 2.90 -1.51 -10.22
N SER A 56 3.98 -2.29 -10.27
CA SER A 56 4.57 -2.83 -11.48
C SER A 56 4.76 -4.34 -11.35
N TRP A 57 4.65 -5.05 -12.46
CA TRP A 57 4.78 -6.50 -12.52
C TRP A 57 6.16 -7.01 -12.07
N ASP A 58 7.20 -6.17 -12.09
CA ASP A 58 8.58 -6.48 -11.74
C ASP A 58 8.95 -6.09 -10.30
N MET A 59 7.96 -5.77 -9.46
CA MET A 59 8.21 -5.48 -8.04
C MET A 59 8.80 -6.68 -7.32
N ASP A 60 9.88 -6.44 -6.56
CA ASP A 60 10.43 -7.45 -5.66
C ASP A 60 9.55 -7.66 -4.41
N GLN A 61 9.78 -8.76 -3.69
CA GLN A 61 9.00 -9.12 -2.50
C GLN A 61 9.02 -8.05 -1.40
N GLY A 62 10.15 -7.36 -1.23
CA GLY A 62 10.28 -6.26 -0.26
C GLY A 62 9.42 -5.06 -0.64
N SER A 63 9.44 -4.68 -1.93
CA SER A 63 8.60 -3.61 -2.46
C SER A 63 7.12 -3.93 -2.34
N ILE A 64 6.72 -5.19 -2.57
CA ILE A 64 5.34 -5.66 -2.38
C ILE A 64 4.93 -5.52 -0.91
N ARG A 65 5.77 -5.98 0.04
CA ARG A 65 5.48 -5.86 1.48
C ARG A 65 5.36 -4.41 1.93
N ARG A 66 6.25 -3.52 1.48
CA ARG A 66 6.17 -2.08 1.78
C ARG A 66 4.91 -1.45 1.21
N ALA A 67 4.55 -1.77 -0.03
CA ALA A 67 3.31 -1.29 -0.64
C ALA A 67 2.08 -1.78 0.13
N LEU A 68 2.01 -3.05 0.51
CA LEU A 68 0.93 -3.63 1.31
C LEU A 68 0.81 -2.97 2.69
N ASN A 69 1.94 -2.70 3.35
CA ASN A 69 1.93 -2.02 4.65
C ASN A 69 1.49 -0.56 4.55
N SER A 70 1.85 0.13 3.47
CA SER A 70 1.54 1.55 3.24
C SER A 70 0.12 1.77 2.72
N LEU A 71 -0.31 0.98 1.74
CA LEU A 71 -1.56 1.17 1.01
C LEU A 71 -2.69 0.30 1.56
N GLY A 72 -2.36 -0.85 2.15
CA GLY A 72 -3.31 -1.91 2.48
C GLY A 72 -3.68 -2.78 1.29
N SER A 73 -4.28 -3.93 1.59
CA SER A 73 -4.65 -4.97 0.60
C SER A 73 -5.57 -4.46 -0.50
N ASP A 74 -6.67 -3.80 -0.11
CA ASP A 74 -7.70 -3.37 -1.05
C ASP A 74 -7.16 -2.35 -2.05
N SER A 75 -6.36 -1.38 -1.56
CA SER A 75 -5.77 -0.34 -2.40
C SER A 75 -4.72 -0.90 -3.35
N LEU A 76 -3.83 -1.76 -2.85
CA LEU A 76 -2.83 -2.41 -3.70
C LEU A 76 -3.51 -3.25 -4.78
N ARG A 77 -4.55 -4.00 -4.44
CA ARG A 77 -5.33 -4.77 -5.40
C ARG A 77 -5.97 -3.90 -6.46
N ASP A 78 -6.60 -2.80 -6.08
CA ASP A 78 -7.23 -1.87 -7.02
C ASP A 78 -6.21 -1.28 -7.98
N LEU A 79 -5.09 -0.78 -7.46
CA LEU A 79 -4.01 -0.21 -8.26
C LEU A 79 -3.35 -1.24 -9.19
N THR A 80 -3.14 -2.47 -8.70
CA THR A 80 -2.60 -3.57 -9.51
C THR A 80 -3.50 -3.88 -10.70
N LEU A 81 -4.81 -3.97 -10.48
CA LEU A 81 -5.77 -4.24 -11.55
C LEU A 81 -5.84 -3.10 -12.57
N LEU A 82 -5.76 -1.84 -12.12
CA LEU A 82 -5.72 -0.68 -13.01
C LEU A 82 -4.44 -0.64 -13.83
N ALA A 83 -3.28 -0.82 -13.19
CA ALA A 83 -1.99 -0.83 -13.86
C ALA A 83 -1.90 -1.96 -14.90
N TRP A 84 -2.31 -3.17 -14.52
CA TRP A 84 -2.35 -4.30 -15.45
C TRP A 84 -3.30 -4.04 -16.64
N THR A 85 -4.48 -3.48 -16.39
CA THR A 85 -5.42 -3.14 -17.45
C THR A 85 -4.84 -2.09 -18.41
N ALA A 86 -4.16 -1.07 -17.88
CA ALA A 86 -3.50 -0.04 -18.68
C ALA A 86 -2.37 -0.63 -19.54
N GLU A 87 -1.55 -1.51 -18.96
CA GLU A 87 -0.49 -2.22 -19.69
C GLU A 87 -1.07 -3.07 -20.82
N MET A 88 -2.13 -3.85 -20.57
CA MET A 88 -2.78 -4.65 -21.59
C MET A 88 -3.41 -3.82 -22.72
N ALA A 89 -3.87 -2.62 -22.42
CA ALA A 89 -4.39 -1.71 -23.44
C ALA A 89 -3.26 -1.13 -24.32
N ALA A 90 -2.10 -0.87 -23.74
CA ALA A 90 -0.93 -0.35 -24.45
C ALA A 90 -0.22 -1.45 -25.26
N GLU A 91 -0.10 -2.65 -24.69
CA GLU A 91 0.63 -3.78 -25.25
C GLU A 91 -0.19 -5.08 -25.16
N PRO A 92 -1.08 -5.35 -26.14
CA PRO A 92 -2.03 -6.48 -26.06
C PRO A 92 -1.38 -7.88 -26.07
N ARG A 93 -0.11 -7.99 -26.43
CA ARG A 93 0.62 -9.25 -26.46
C ARG A 93 1.64 -9.29 -25.35
N HIS A 94 1.28 -9.91 -24.24
CA HIS A 94 2.16 -10.10 -23.08
C HIS A 94 2.78 -11.49 -23.04
N PRO A 95 4.05 -11.61 -22.62
CA PRO A 95 4.59 -12.90 -22.22
C PRO A 95 3.78 -13.48 -21.04
N PRO A 96 3.55 -14.81 -20.99
CA PRO A 96 2.82 -15.47 -19.91
C PRO A 96 3.38 -15.13 -18.53
N GLU A 97 4.71 -15.02 -18.41
CA GLU A 97 5.42 -14.71 -17.16
C GLU A 97 5.00 -13.37 -16.57
N ARG A 98 4.65 -12.39 -17.41
CA ARG A 98 4.17 -11.08 -16.97
C ARG A 98 2.75 -11.16 -16.41
N THR A 99 1.92 -11.99 -16.99
CA THR A 99 0.58 -12.31 -16.45
C THR A 99 0.69 -12.98 -15.09
N ASP A 100 1.59 -13.95 -14.94
CA ASP A 100 1.83 -14.65 -13.67
C ASP A 100 2.34 -13.68 -12.60
N ALA A 101 3.20 -12.72 -12.95
CA ALA A 101 3.67 -11.70 -12.02
C ALA A 101 2.55 -10.77 -11.53
N TRP A 102 1.65 -10.33 -12.41
CA TRP A 102 0.47 -9.56 -12.02
C TRP A 102 -0.48 -10.34 -11.11
N LEU A 103 -0.68 -11.63 -11.42
CA LEU A 103 -1.49 -12.53 -10.57
C LEU A 103 -0.87 -12.73 -9.19
N ALA A 104 0.44 -12.86 -9.10
CA ALA A 104 1.15 -12.97 -7.83
C ALA A 104 0.99 -11.72 -6.96
N LEU A 105 0.95 -10.50 -7.56
CA LEU A 105 0.65 -9.27 -6.83
C LEU A 105 -0.78 -9.27 -6.25
N ILE A 106 -1.75 -9.75 -7.01
CA ILE A 106 -3.14 -9.86 -6.54
C ILE A 106 -3.23 -10.88 -5.41
N GLU A 107 -2.58 -12.04 -5.56
CA GLU A 107 -2.54 -13.08 -4.52
C GLU A 107 -1.86 -12.57 -3.25
N ALA A 108 -0.76 -11.84 -3.38
CA ALA A 108 -0.10 -11.21 -2.24
C ALA A 108 -1.04 -10.22 -1.51
N ALA A 109 -1.83 -9.45 -2.24
CA ALA A 109 -2.83 -8.56 -1.64
C ALA A 109 -3.96 -9.34 -0.95
N ASP A 110 -4.45 -10.42 -1.55
CA ASP A 110 -5.56 -11.23 -1.03
C ASP A 110 -5.17 -12.05 0.23
N THR A 111 -3.89 -12.42 0.35
CA THR A 111 -3.38 -13.21 1.47
C THR A 111 -2.68 -12.40 2.54
N TRP A 112 -2.56 -11.07 2.34
CA TRP A 112 -1.86 -10.19 3.25
C TRP A 112 -2.49 -10.13 4.63
N THR A 113 -1.65 -10.29 5.64
CA THR A 113 -1.99 -9.98 7.03
C THR A 113 -1.21 -8.74 7.46
N PRO A 114 -1.87 -7.67 7.94
CA PRO A 114 -1.19 -6.47 8.36
C PRO A 114 -0.11 -6.74 9.40
N LEU A 115 1.08 -6.22 9.16
CA LEU A 115 2.18 -6.31 10.11
C LEU A 115 1.97 -5.25 11.21
N HIS A 116 2.07 -5.68 12.45
CA HIS A 116 1.99 -4.78 13.60
C HIS A 116 3.38 -4.49 14.12
N PHE A 117 3.69 -3.22 14.30
CA PHE A 117 4.94 -2.80 14.94
C PHE A 117 5.02 -3.40 16.35
N PRO A 118 6.11 -4.13 16.68
CA PRO A 118 6.13 -4.98 17.88
C PRO A 118 6.38 -4.24 19.20
N LEU A 119 6.57 -2.91 19.17
CA LEU A 119 6.78 -2.10 20.37
C LEU A 119 5.60 -1.18 20.64
N ALA A 120 5.41 -0.88 21.93
CA ALA A 120 4.44 0.09 22.43
C ALA A 120 5.14 1.16 23.27
N GLY A 121 4.41 2.23 23.64
CA GLY A 121 4.93 3.28 24.51
C GLY A 121 5.49 2.77 25.84
N GLN A 122 4.90 1.71 26.40
CA GLN A 122 5.36 1.09 27.64
C GLN A 122 6.78 0.56 27.53
N ASP A 123 7.19 0.02 26.38
CA ASP A 123 8.56 -0.48 26.18
C ASP A 123 9.62 0.62 26.32
N ALA A 124 9.29 1.82 25.87
CA ALA A 124 10.19 2.97 26.03
C ALA A 124 10.27 3.45 27.49
N LEU A 125 9.15 3.39 28.21
CA LEU A 125 9.13 3.72 29.64
C LEU A 125 9.91 2.68 30.45
N ASP A 126 9.79 1.41 30.13
CA ASP A 126 10.54 0.32 30.78
C ASP A 126 12.04 0.42 30.55
N LEU A 127 12.47 1.05 29.44
CA LEU A 127 13.86 1.41 29.15
C LEU A 127 14.32 2.71 29.84
N GLY A 128 13.46 3.33 30.65
CA GLY A 128 13.80 4.50 31.46
C GLY A 128 13.47 5.85 30.83
N MET A 129 12.73 5.89 29.74
CA MET A 129 12.26 7.17 29.20
C MET A 129 11.20 7.81 30.10
N VAL A 130 11.21 9.13 30.17
CA VAL A 130 10.16 9.90 30.84
C VAL A 130 8.93 10.00 29.93
N PRO A 131 7.70 9.83 30.47
CA PRO A 131 6.49 10.03 29.69
C PRO A 131 6.46 11.39 29.01
N GLY A 132 6.22 11.41 27.69
CA GLY A 132 6.18 12.65 26.93
C GLY A 132 6.24 12.42 25.40
N PRO A 133 6.25 13.50 24.61
CA PRO A 133 6.30 13.42 23.15
C PRO A 133 7.49 12.64 22.59
N ALA A 134 8.65 12.71 23.28
CA ALA A 134 9.87 12.00 22.89
C ALA A 134 9.68 10.47 22.80
N VAL A 135 8.78 9.87 23.58
CA VAL A 135 8.45 8.44 23.47
C VAL A 135 7.91 8.12 22.08
N GLY A 136 6.94 8.92 21.62
CA GLY A 136 6.35 8.73 20.29
C GLY A 136 7.33 8.99 19.15
N GLU A 137 8.22 9.97 19.31
CA GLU A 137 9.24 10.30 18.31
C GLU A 137 10.26 9.17 18.17
N ASN A 138 10.76 8.64 19.29
CA ASN A 138 11.71 7.53 19.26
C ASN A 138 11.09 6.24 18.73
N LEU A 139 9.84 5.93 19.09
CA LEU A 139 9.14 4.77 18.51
C LEU A 139 8.96 4.91 16.99
N LYS A 140 8.64 6.10 16.47
CA LYS A 140 8.56 6.34 15.02
C LYS A 140 9.90 6.13 14.31
N LEU A 141 11.02 6.50 14.95
CA LEU A 141 12.36 6.24 14.39
C LEU A 141 12.66 4.75 14.31
N VAL A 142 12.29 3.98 15.35
CA VAL A 142 12.45 2.51 15.32
C VAL A 142 11.52 1.88 14.31
N GLU A 143 10.28 2.34 14.21
CA GLU A 143 9.31 1.85 13.22
C GLU A 143 9.79 2.10 11.79
N ALA A 144 10.30 3.30 11.50
CA ALA A 144 10.89 3.61 10.20
C ALA A 144 12.10 2.73 9.87
N TRP A 145 12.97 2.48 10.87
CA TRP A 145 14.08 1.54 10.72
C TRP A 145 13.59 0.10 10.47
N TRP A 146 12.56 -0.35 11.17
CA TRP A 146 11.96 -1.67 11.01
C TRP A 146 11.34 -1.84 9.63
N GLN A 147 10.65 -0.82 9.13
CA GLN A 147 10.10 -0.79 7.77
C GLN A 147 11.20 -0.81 6.71
N ALA A 148 12.29 -0.03 6.91
CA ALA A 148 13.44 -0.01 6.00
C ALA A 148 14.20 -1.35 5.97
N GLY A 149 14.18 -2.09 7.10
CA GLY A 149 14.70 -3.45 7.23
C GLY A 149 13.73 -4.53 6.79
N ASP A 150 12.71 -4.18 6.00
CA ASP A 150 11.74 -5.09 5.40
C ASP A 150 10.93 -5.91 6.42
N PHE A 151 10.73 -5.33 7.61
CA PHE A 151 9.97 -5.90 8.72
C PHE A 151 10.57 -7.19 9.32
N GLU A 152 11.83 -7.50 9.03
CA GLU A 152 12.47 -8.75 9.48
C GLU A 152 12.80 -8.75 10.97
N ALA A 153 13.06 -7.59 11.56
CA ALA A 153 13.41 -7.50 12.97
C ALA A 153 12.21 -7.83 13.85
N GLY A 154 12.36 -8.85 14.69
CA GLY A 154 11.39 -9.15 15.75
C GLY A 154 11.44 -8.14 16.90
N ARG A 155 10.59 -8.35 17.93
CA ARG A 155 10.49 -7.48 19.11
C ARG A 155 11.84 -7.20 19.77
N GLU A 156 12.69 -8.22 19.94
CA GLU A 156 14.01 -8.08 20.57
C GLU A 156 14.94 -7.13 19.77
N GLY A 157 14.95 -7.28 18.44
CA GLY A 157 15.71 -6.38 17.56
C GLY A 157 15.23 -4.93 17.63
N CYS A 158 13.92 -4.73 17.66
CA CYS A 158 13.32 -3.41 17.82
C CYS A 158 13.63 -2.80 19.20
N LEU A 159 13.61 -3.59 20.29
CA LEU A 159 13.99 -3.14 21.64
C LEU A 159 15.46 -2.75 21.70
N SER A 160 16.35 -3.53 21.11
CA SER A 160 17.77 -3.19 21.02
C SER A 160 17.98 -1.86 20.30
N ARG A 161 17.32 -1.68 19.15
CA ARG A 161 17.39 -0.44 18.39
C ARG A 161 16.86 0.76 19.17
N LEU A 162 15.74 0.60 19.90
CA LEU A 162 15.17 1.64 20.74
C LEU A 162 16.16 2.04 21.86
N ASN A 163 16.74 1.06 22.54
CA ASN A 163 17.71 1.29 23.58
C ASN A 163 18.97 2.04 23.07
N ASP A 164 19.42 1.76 21.85
CA ASP A 164 20.54 2.47 21.24
C ASP A 164 20.19 3.95 20.98
N ILE A 165 18.96 4.23 20.52
CA ILE A 165 18.49 5.60 20.27
C ILE A 165 18.39 6.40 21.58
N ILE A 166 17.92 5.77 22.67
CA ILE A 166 17.74 6.43 23.98
C ILE A 166 19.08 6.78 24.64
N LYS A 167 20.13 6.01 24.38
CA LYS A 167 21.46 6.21 24.99
C LYS A 167 22.29 7.31 24.33
N PHE A 168 21.88 7.80 23.18
CA PHE A 168 22.51 8.92 22.47
C PHE A 168 21.78 10.23 22.73
#